data_cfe9a15ceb4f071bb968bc5860357900
#
_entry.id   cfe9a15ceb4f071bb968bc5860357900
#
_cell.length_a   1.000
_cell.length_b   1.000
_cell.length_c   1.000
_cell.angle_alpha   90.00
_cell.angle_beta   90.00
_cell.angle_gamma   90.00
#
_symmetry.space_group_name_H-M   'P 1'
#
loop_
_entity.id
_entity.type
_entity.pdbx_description
1 polymer ?
#
loop_
_entity_poly.entity_id
_entity_poly.type
_entity_poly.pdbx_seq_one_letter_code
_entity_poly.pdbx_strand_id
1 'polypeptide(L)'
;MESACKIFSKITACHYVLPRNVEQNSDLAARFGEKKMRSVEKISGIVSRRVAPKGVCASDLGFAAASRMIEKLNIKKEEIDCLVFASQTPDYILPSTAAVLHEKLGFSSSCGAFDVSMGCPAFIYSLSIANGMIASGQCKKILLIVADTITKLINPLDFGLVPLHGDGAACFLVEKSDGK
;
A
#
# COMPACT_ATOMS: atom_id res chain seq x y z
N MET A 1 -9.68 -35.32 14.61
CA MET A 1 -9.17 -35.10 13.23
C MET A 1 -8.79 -33.62 13.16
N GLU A 2 -7.51 -33.32 13.32
CA GLU A 2 -6.99 -31.97 13.08
C GLU A 2 -7.16 -31.66 11.59
N SER A 3 -8.07 -30.73 11.28
CA SER A 3 -8.13 -30.13 9.96
C SER A 3 -6.87 -29.32 9.78
N ALA A 4 -5.87 -29.85 9.10
CA ALA A 4 -4.70 -29.09 8.70
C ALA A 4 -5.19 -27.83 7.97
N CYS A 5 -4.84 -26.67 8.48
CA CYS A 5 -5.17 -25.38 7.85
C CYS A 5 -4.57 -25.39 6.44
N LYS A 6 -5.41 -25.53 5.42
CA LYS A 6 -4.93 -25.52 4.03
C LYS A 6 -4.49 -24.10 3.68
N ILE A 7 -3.24 -23.92 3.34
CA ILE A 7 -2.71 -22.67 2.82
C ILE A 7 -3.06 -22.60 1.33
N PHE A 8 -3.92 -21.64 0.95
CA PHE A 8 -4.39 -21.50 -0.44
C PHE A 8 -3.56 -20.50 -1.23
N SER A 9 -2.95 -19.53 -0.57
CA SER A 9 -2.16 -18.48 -1.21
C SER A 9 -0.84 -18.20 -0.48
N LYS A 10 0.09 -17.60 -1.21
CA LYS A 10 1.40 -17.16 -0.70
C LYS A 10 1.73 -15.79 -1.29
N ILE A 11 2.46 -14.97 -0.54
CA ILE A 11 3.11 -13.77 -1.08
C ILE A 11 4.43 -14.22 -1.70
N THR A 12 4.57 -14.06 -3.00
CA THR A 12 5.76 -14.48 -3.75
C THR A 12 6.73 -13.35 -4.03
N ALA A 13 6.25 -12.10 -4.01
CA ALA A 13 7.08 -10.93 -4.17
C ALA A 13 6.51 -9.72 -3.42
N CYS A 14 7.41 -8.83 -3.05
CA CYS A 14 7.09 -7.52 -2.50
C CYS A 14 8.03 -6.47 -3.06
N HIS A 15 7.49 -5.31 -3.40
CA HIS A 15 8.26 -4.12 -3.73
C HIS A 15 7.62 -2.89 -3.10
N TYR A 16 8.44 -1.91 -2.70
CA TYR A 16 7.92 -0.69 -2.10
C TYR A 16 8.56 0.55 -2.71
N VAL A 17 7.86 1.67 -2.58
CA VAL A 17 8.33 2.99 -2.98
C VAL A 17 8.03 3.97 -1.86
N LEU A 18 9.04 4.77 -1.53
CA LEU A 18 8.93 5.87 -0.58
C LEU A 18 9.18 7.19 -1.29
N PRO A 19 8.49 8.27 -0.91
CA PRO A 19 8.81 9.61 -1.36
C PRO A 19 10.27 9.98 -1.10
N ARG A 20 10.84 10.83 -1.96
CA ARG A 20 12.23 11.30 -1.77
C ARG A 20 12.37 12.27 -0.60
N ASN A 21 11.37 13.10 -0.35
CA ASN A 21 11.42 14.09 0.71
C ASN A 21 11.43 13.41 2.07
N VAL A 22 12.38 13.81 2.90
CA VAL A 22 12.51 13.36 4.29
C VAL A 22 12.22 14.56 5.18
N GLU A 23 11.30 14.44 6.11
CA GLU A 23 11.05 15.39 7.17
C GLU A 23 11.61 14.82 8.48
N GLN A 24 12.57 15.52 9.08
CA GLN A 24 13.19 15.12 10.33
C GLN A 24 12.38 15.66 11.53
N ASN A 25 12.51 15.02 12.67
CA ASN A 25 11.93 15.57 13.90
C ASN A 25 12.53 16.93 14.29
N SER A 26 13.79 17.19 13.94
CA SER A 26 14.40 18.51 14.09
C SER A 26 13.66 19.60 13.30
N ASP A 27 13.15 19.28 12.11
CA ASP A 27 12.39 20.23 11.30
C ASP A 27 11.04 20.56 11.95
N LEU A 28 10.42 19.57 12.61
CA LEU A 28 9.18 19.74 13.36
C LEU A 28 9.39 20.44 14.72
N ALA A 29 10.61 20.45 15.26
CA ALA A 29 10.91 21.08 16.53
C ALA A 29 10.63 22.58 16.51
N ALA A 30 10.82 23.25 15.38
CA ALA A 30 10.47 24.66 15.20
C ALA A 30 8.96 24.92 15.38
N ARG A 31 8.11 23.94 15.06
CA ARG A 31 6.64 24.03 15.17
C ARG A 31 6.12 23.56 16.51
N PHE A 32 6.62 22.46 17.01
CA PHE A 32 6.07 21.78 18.19
C PHE A 32 6.94 21.90 19.45
N GLY A 33 8.17 22.32 19.32
CA GLY A 33 9.15 22.45 20.40
C GLY A 33 10.01 21.20 20.59
N GLU A 34 11.31 21.38 20.84
CA GLU A 34 12.29 20.31 20.96
C GLU A 34 11.97 19.26 22.03
N LYS A 35 11.47 19.69 23.21
CA LYS A 35 11.14 18.78 24.31
C LYS A 35 10.07 17.77 23.91
N LYS A 36 9.03 18.24 23.18
CA LYS A 36 7.96 17.38 22.67
C LYS A 36 8.51 16.41 21.63
N MET A 37 9.33 16.89 20.68
CA MET A 37 9.88 16.03 19.64
C MET A 37 10.81 14.94 20.20
N ARG A 38 11.65 15.24 21.18
CA ARG A 38 12.43 14.24 21.92
C ARG A 38 11.55 13.21 22.63
N SER A 39 10.39 13.63 23.15
CA SER A 39 9.42 12.68 23.75
C SER A 39 8.82 11.74 22.72
N VAL A 40 8.48 12.24 21.53
CA VAL A 40 7.99 11.39 20.41
C VAL A 40 9.03 10.34 20.02
N GLU A 41 10.27 10.74 19.82
CA GLU A 41 11.36 9.81 19.49
C GLU A 41 11.53 8.72 20.55
N LYS A 42 11.51 9.11 21.82
CA LYS A 42 11.66 8.16 22.93
C LYS A 42 10.53 7.13 22.99
N ILE A 43 9.30 7.54 22.67
CA ILE A 43 8.11 6.67 22.79
C ILE A 43 7.90 5.85 21.54
N SER A 44 8.03 6.46 20.34
CA SER A 44 7.71 5.82 19.07
C SER A 44 8.91 5.22 18.34
N GLY A 45 10.13 5.68 18.65
CA GLY A 45 11.32 5.34 17.88
C GLY A 45 11.42 6.06 16.52
N ILE A 46 10.43 6.89 16.16
CA ILE A 46 10.39 7.58 14.87
C ILE A 46 11.25 8.85 14.94
N VAL A 47 12.28 8.91 14.10
CA VAL A 47 13.19 10.06 14.01
C VAL A 47 12.95 10.90 12.74
N SER A 48 12.38 10.29 11.71
CA SER A 48 12.06 10.94 10.44
C SER A 48 10.92 10.22 9.72
N ARG A 49 10.33 10.88 8.73
CA ARG A 49 9.28 10.32 7.88
C ARG A 49 9.46 10.74 6.43
N ARG A 50 8.88 9.96 5.53
CA ARG A 50 8.83 10.27 4.11
C ARG A 50 7.53 10.98 3.81
N VAL A 51 7.58 12.09 3.06
CA VAL A 51 6.44 12.94 2.77
C VAL A 51 6.32 13.11 1.25
N ALA A 52 5.17 12.76 0.70
CA ALA A 52 4.90 12.91 -0.72
C ALA A 52 4.83 14.40 -1.10
N PRO A 53 5.45 14.81 -2.21
CA PRO A 53 5.32 16.17 -2.71
C PRO A 53 3.87 16.55 -3.00
N LYS A 54 3.59 17.85 -3.04
CA LYS A 54 2.29 18.34 -3.50
C LYS A 54 2.03 17.81 -4.92
N GLY A 55 0.83 17.27 -5.15
CA GLY A 55 0.43 16.70 -6.44
C GLY A 55 0.76 15.22 -6.65
N VAL A 56 1.56 14.58 -5.78
CA VAL A 56 1.79 13.14 -5.84
C VAL A 56 0.73 12.43 -5.00
N CYS A 57 -0.09 11.60 -5.61
CA CYS A 57 -1.16 10.86 -4.95
C CYS A 57 -0.75 9.44 -4.53
N ALA A 58 -1.62 8.77 -3.77
CA ALA A 58 -1.39 7.39 -3.35
C ALA A 58 -1.27 6.46 -4.58
N SER A 59 -2.06 6.70 -5.64
CA SER A 59 -1.95 5.93 -6.87
C SER A 59 -0.59 6.11 -7.57
N ASP A 60 0.01 7.30 -7.53
CA ASP A 60 1.31 7.53 -8.18
C ASP A 60 2.42 6.70 -7.51
N LEU A 61 2.40 6.65 -6.16
CA LEU A 61 3.31 5.79 -5.40
C LEU A 61 3.03 4.31 -5.66
N GLY A 62 1.74 3.93 -5.66
CA GLY A 62 1.29 2.57 -5.98
C GLY A 62 1.69 2.14 -7.38
N PHE A 63 1.48 3.00 -8.37
CA PHE A 63 1.92 2.76 -9.76
C PHE A 63 3.43 2.54 -9.84
N ALA A 64 4.22 3.39 -9.18
CA ALA A 64 5.66 3.26 -9.19
C ALA A 64 6.14 1.95 -8.52
N ALA A 65 5.49 1.52 -7.42
CA ALA A 65 5.81 0.26 -6.76
C ALA A 65 5.47 -0.94 -7.65
N ALA A 66 4.28 -0.94 -8.25
CA ALA A 66 3.80 -2.01 -9.12
C ALA A 66 4.62 -2.12 -10.41
N SER A 67 4.87 -1.00 -11.10
CA SER A 67 5.64 -0.97 -12.34
C SER A 67 7.04 -1.53 -12.15
N ARG A 68 7.73 -1.11 -11.08
CA ARG A 68 9.07 -1.62 -10.76
C ARG A 68 9.08 -3.11 -10.46
N MET A 69 8.06 -3.61 -9.76
CA MET A 69 7.96 -5.05 -9.47
C MET A 69 7.69 -5.84 -10.75
N ILE A 70 6.75 -5.39 -11.57
CA ILE A 70 6.41 -6.03 -12.86
C ILE A 70 7.65 -6.10 -13.76
N GLU A 71 8.36 -4.98 -13.91
CA GLU A 71 9.58 -4.91 -14.72
C GLU A 71 10.70 -5.80 -14.17
N LYS A 72 11.02 -5.66 -12.87
CA LYS A 72 12.12 -6.39 -12.24
C LYS A 72 11.94 -7.92 -12.27
N LEU A 73 10.71 -8.39 -12.17
CA LEU A 73 10.38 -9.80 -12.11
C LEU A 73 9.88 -10.35 -13.47
N ASN A 74 9.85 -9.52 -14.51
CA ASN A 74 9.32 -9.87 -15.84
C ASN A 74 7.90 -10.49 -15.74
N ILE A 75 7.04 -9.90 -14.90
CA ILE A 75 5.67 -10.39 -14.72
C ILE A 75 4.89 -10.12 -16.00
N LYS A 76 4.30 -11.15 -16.56
CA LYS A 76 3.37 -11.02 -17.69
C LYS A 76 2.05 -10.45 -17.18
N LYS A 77 1.66 -9.29 -17.69
CA LYS A 77 0.46 -8.58 -17.24
C LYS A 77 -0.81 -9.39 -17.46
N GLU A 78 -0.82 -10.23 -18.49
CA GLU A 78 -1.92 -11.12 -18.85
C GLU A 78 -2.14 -12.25 -17.84
N GLU A 79 -1.15 -12.49 -16.95
CA GLU A 79 -1.26 -13.50 -15.89
C GLU A 79 -1.87 -12.92 -14.60
N ILE A 80 -2.06 -11.60 -14.51
CA ILE A 80 -2.67 -10.96 -13.35
C ILE A 80 -4.19 -11.01 -13.50
N ASP A 81 -4.84 -11.76 -12.62
CA ASP A 81 -6.29 -11.95 -12.63
C ASP A 81 -7.03 -10.79 -11.95
N CYS A 82 -6.40 -10.15 -10.97
CA CYS A 82 -7.02 -9.08 -10.22
C CYS A 82 -6.00 -8.10 -9.64
N LEU A 83 -6.36 -6.80 -9.68
CA LEU A 83 -5.67 -5.71 -8.99
C LEU A 83 -6.51 -5.27 -7.78
N VAL A 84 -5.94 -5.33 -6.60
CA VAL A 84 -6.55 -4.82 -5.36
C VAL A 84 -5.74 -3.61 -4.90
N PHE A 85 -6.42 -2.49 -4.70
CA PHE A 85 -5.81 -1.27 -4.14
C PHE A 85 -6.36 -0.99 -2.76
N ALA A 86 -5.51 -1.01 -1.75
CA ALA A 86 -5.86 -0.77 -0.35
C ALA A 86 -5.33 0.59 0.11
N SER A 87 -6.21 1.49 0.52
CA SER A 87 -5.84 2.85 0.91
C SER A 87 -6.91 3.49 1.79
N GLN A 88 -6.49 4.37 2.68
CA GLN A 88 -7.37 5.34 3.36
C GLN A 88 -7.32 6.73 2.69
N THR A 89 -6.46 6.89 1.69
CA THR A 89 -6.29 8.13 0.93
C THR A 89 -6.42 7.87 -0.58
N PRO A 90 -7.55 7.26 -1.03
CA PRO A 90 -7.77 7.02 -2.45
C PRO A 90 -7.79 8.36 -3.20
N ASP A 91 -7.38 8.34 -4.47
CA ASP A 91 -7.32 9.56 -5.28
C ASP A 91 -8.73 10.10 -5.57
N TYR A 92 -9.69 9.20 -5.77
CA TYR A 92 -11.08 9.52 -6.13
C TYR A 92 -12.05 8.60 -5.37
N ILE A 93 -13.28 9.08 -5.21
CA ILE A 93 -14.39 8.24 -4.77
C ILE A 93 -14.87 7.38 -5.96
N LEU A 94 -14.97 7.96 -7.15
CA LEU A 94 -15.30 7.33 -8.43
C LEU A 94 -14.60 8.04 -9.58
N PRO A 95 -13.99 7.32 -10.54
CA PRO A 95 -13.82 5.86 -10.53
C PRO A 95 -12.92 5.40 -9.38
N SER A 96 -12.94 4.08 -9.03
CA SER A 96 -12.03 3.53 -8.01
C SER A 96 -10.58 3.77 -8.42
N THR A 97 -9.70 3.98 -7.45
CA THR A 97 -8.26 4.16 -7.71
C THR A 97 -7.65 2.94 -8.38
N ALA A 98 -8.12 1.73 -8.03
CA ALA A 98 -7.73 0.50 -8.71
C ALA A 98 -8.05 0.52 -10.20
N ALA A 99 -9.21 1.06 -10.62
CA ALA A 99 -9.56 1.18 -12.03
C ALA A 99 -8.60 2.13 -12.79
N VAL A 100 -8.21 3.24 -12.16
CA VAL A 100 -7.21 4.16 -12.71
C VAL A 100 -5.85 3.48 -12.83
N LEU A 101 -5.44 2.73 -11.81
CA LEU A 101 -4.19 1.98 -11.83
C LEU A 101 -4.19 0.84 -12.84
N HIS A 102 -5.32 0.16 -13.01
CA HIS A 102 -5.51 -0.90 -14.00
C HIS A 102 -5.21 -0.38 -15.42
N GLU A 103 -5.78 0.75 -15.78
CA GLU A 103 -5.54 1.42 -17.07
C GLU A 103 -4.07 1.85 -17.21
N LYS A 104 -3.54 2.58 -16.21
CA LYS A 104 -2.15 3.06 -16.22
C LYS A 104 -1.12 1.92 -16.32
N LEU A 105 -1.37 0.78 -15.67
CA LEU A 105 -0.49 -0.40 -15.71
C LEU A 105 -0.66 -1.21 -16.99
N GLY A 106 -1.72 -0.97 -17.76
CA GLY A 106 -2.02 -1.64 -19.02
C GLY A 106 -2.40 -3.10 -18.83
N PHE A 107 -3.25 -3.41 -17.83
CA PHE A 107 -3.82 -4.73 -17.66
C PHE A 107 -4.94 -5.00 -18.68
N SER A 108 -5.19 -6.28 -18.94
CA SER A 108 -6.26 -6.68 -19.85
C SER A 108 -7.64 -6.46 -19.23
N SER A 109 -8.67 -6.36 -20.07
CA SER A 109 -10.07 -6.23 -19.62
C SER A 109 -10.58 -7.44 -18.82
N SER A 110 -9.87 -8.56 -18.84
CA SER A 110 -10.16 -9.74 -18.01
C SER A 110 -9.62 -9.61 -16.58
N CYS A 111 -8.72 -8.67 -16.32
CA CYS A 111 -8.20 -8.41 -14.99
C CYS A 111 -9.22 -7.60 -14.18
N GLY A 112 -9.70 -8.15 -13.06
CA GLY A 112 -10.57 -7.42 -12.14
C GLY A 112 -9.80 -6.30 -11.43
N ALA A 113 -10.52 -5.23 -11.01
CA ALA A 113 -9.91 -4.15 -10.24
C ALA A 113 -10.89 -3.56 -9.23
N PHE A 114 -10.49 -3.42 -7.96
CA PHE A 114 -11.31 -2.78 -6.93
C PHE A 114 -10.48 -2.23 -5.78
N ASP A 115 -11.07 -1.26 -5.06
CA ASP A 115 -10.48 -0.64 -3.88
C ASP A 115 -10.94 -1.33 -2.59
N VAL A 116 -10.06 -1.35 -1.60
CA VAL A 116 -10.36 -1.66 -0.20
C VAL A 116 -10.11 -0.39 0.61
N SER A 117 -11.17 0.35 0.87
CA SER A 117 -11.10 1.62 1.61
C SER A 117 -11.10 1.35 3.11
N MET A 118 -9.92 1.20 3.68
CA MET A 118 -9.68 0.97 5.10
C MET A 118 -8.39 1.66 5.55
N GLY A 119 -8.28 1.92 6.85
CA GLY A 119 -7.06 2.42 7.48
C GLY A 119 -6.02 1.33 7.74
N CYS A 120 -5.39 1.37 8.92
CA CYS A 120 -4.28 0.49 9.30
C CYS A 120 -4.46 -1.03 9.02
N PRO A 121 -5.66 -1.64 9.18
CA PRO A 121 -5.85 -3.06 8.91
C PRO A 121 -6.04 -3.41 7.43
N ALA A 122 -6.04 -2.43 6.50
CA ALA A 122 -6.35 -2.63 5.09
C ALA A 122 -5.52 -3.75 4.45
N PHE A 123 -4.23 -3.83 4.75
CA PHE A 123 -3.35 -4.86 4.22
C PHE A 123 -3.81 -6.27 4.61
N ILE A 124 -4.12 -6.49 5.88
CA ILE A 124 -4.53 -7.82 6.39
C ILE A 124 -5.89 -8.22 5.80
N TYR A 125 -6.85 -7.30 5.74
CA TYR A 125 -8.14 -7.57 5.12
C TYR A 125 -8.02 -7.84 3.62
N SER A 126 -7.18 -7.10 2.92
CA SER A 126 -6.92 -7.33 1.49
C SER A 126 -6.24 -8.67 1.22
N LEU A 127 -5.32 -9.10 2.09
CA LEU A 127 -4.76 -10.46 2.02
C LEU A 127 -5.82 -11.54 2.26
N SER A 128 -6.73 -11.31 3.21
CA SER A 128 -7.84 -12.24 3.47
C SER A 128 -8.77 -12.35 2.25
N ILE A 129 -9.09 -11.22 1.62
CA ILE A 129 -9.89 -11.19 0.39
C ILE A 129 -9.16 -11.94 -0.73
N ALA A 130 -7.87 -11.63 -0.96
CA ALA A 130 -7.06 -12.28 -1.98
C ALA A 130 -6.98 -13.80 -1.77
N ASN A 131 -6.78 -14.24 -0.51
CA ASN A 131 -6.80 -15.66 -0.18
C ASN A 131 -8.16 -16.31 -0.48
N GLY A 132 -9.26 -15.63 -0.16
CA GLY A 132 -10.62 -16.11 -0.49
C GLY A 132 -10.86 -16.27 -2.00
N MET A 133 -10.44 -15.27 -2.80
CA MET A 133 -10.54 -15.30 -4.26
C MET A 133 -9.71 -16.43 -4.88
N ILE A 134 -8.52 -16.67 -4.33
CA ILE A 134 -7.64 -17.77 -4.78
C ILE A 134 -8.21 -19.13 -4.34
N ALA A 135 -8.69 -19.24 -3.10
CA ALA A 135 -9.27 -20.47 -2.56
C ALA A 135 -10.52 -20.90 -3.31
N SER A 136 -11.37 -19.95 -3.75
CA SER A 136 -12.56 -20.20 -4.56
C SER A 136 -12.26 -20.51 -6.03
N GLY A 137 -11.00 -20.35 -6.47
CA GLY A 137 -10.59 -20.55 -7.86
C GLY A 137 -10.91 -19.40 -8.80
N GLN A 138 -11.39 -18.25 -8.30
CA GLN A 138 -11.65 -17.05 -9.10
C GLN A 138 -10.35 -16.42 -9.63
N CYS A 139 -9.29 -16.47 -8.84
CA CYS A 139 -7.98 -15.92 -9.19
C CYS A 139 -6.87 -16.95 -8.90
N LYS A 140 -5.79 -16.85 -9.65
CA LYS A 140 -4.53 -17.57 -9.41
C LYS A 140 -3.42 -16.59 -8.98
N LYS A 141 -3.47 -15.36 -9.49
CA LYS A 141 -2.44 -14.35 -9.30
C LYS A 141 -3.08 -12.96 -9.10
N ILE A 142 -2.85 -12.37 -7.94
CA ILE A 142 -3.41 -11.08 -7.54
C ILE A 142 -2.27 -10.09 -7.26
N LEU A 143 -2.39 -8.90 -7.84
CA LEU A 143 -1.53 -7.77 -7.51
C LEU A 143 -2.21 -6.94 -6.43
N LEU A 144 -1.66 -6.96 -5.22
CA LEU A 144 -2.15 -6.17 -4.09
C LEU A 144 -1.25 -4.95 -3.89
N ILE A 145 -1.81 -3.76 -4.03
CA ILE A 145 -1.12 -2.49 -3.78
C ILE A 145 -1.70 -1.86 -2.52
N VAL A 146 -0.83 -1.47 -1.60
CA VAL A 146 -1.18 -0.71 -0.39
C VAL A 146 -0.43 0.62 -0.45
N ALA A 147 -1.15 1.72 -0.43
CA ALA A 147 -0.52 3.04 -0.57
C ALA A 147 -1.33 4.12 0.15
N ASP A 148 -0.60 5.02 0.82
CA ASP A 148 -1.20 6.19 1.45
C ASP A 148 -0.34 7.44 1.27
N THR A 149 -1.01 8.58 1.13
CA THR A 149 -0.44 9.93 1.26
C THR A 149 -1.14 10.66 2.41
N ILE A 150 -1.11 10.02 3.57
CA ILE A 150 -1.87 10.43 4.76
C ILE A 150 -1.44 11.79 5.29
N THR A 151 -0.18 12.19 5.07
CA THR A 151 0.34 13.50 5.50
C THR A 151 -0.45 14.67 4.91
N LYS A 152 -1.16 14.46 3.79
CA LYS A 152 -1.99 15.48 3.13
C LYS A 152 -3.35 15.72 3.80
N LEU A 153 -3.83 14.73 4.56
CA LEU A 153 -5.11 14.80 5.26
C LEU A 153 -4.96 15.22 6.72
N ILE A 154 -3.75 15.07 7.28
CA ILE A 154 -3.47 15.43 8.67
C ILE A 154 -3.41 16.95 8.80
N ASN A 155 -4.09 17.49 9.82
CA ASN A 155 -3.92 18.89 10.19
C ASN A 155 -2.44 19.13 10.55
N PRO A 156 -1.74 20.05 9.85
CA PRO A 156 -0.32 20.30 10.09
C PRO A 156 0.01 20.81 11.50
N LEU A 157 -0.98 21.26 12.27
CA LEU A 157 -0.82 21.68 13.66
C LEU A 157 -1.11 20.54 14.66
N ASP A 158 -1.49 19.35 14.20
CA ASP A 158 -1.77 18.24 15.08
C ASP A 158 -0.48 17.53 15.51
N PHE A 159 -0.03 17.84 16.71
CA PHE A 159 1.15 17.21 17.32
C PHE A 159 1.01 15.70 17.51
N GLY A 160 -0.22 15.19 17.71
CA GLY A 160 -0.45 13.76 17.93
C GLY A 160 -0.29 12.92 16.67
N LEU A 161 -0.50 13.50 15.48
CA LEU A 161 -0.50 12.78 14.22
C LEU A 161 0.72 13.09 13.33
N VAL A 162 1.08 14.38 13.19
CA VAL A 162 2.15 14.82 12.27
C VAL A 162 3.47 14.07 12.48
N PRO A 163 3.99 13.90 13.71
CA PRO A 163 5.27 13.25 13.92
C PRO A 163 5.25 11.73 13.68
N LEU A 164 4.06 11.11 13.65
CA LEU A 164 3.91 9.65 13.60
C LEU A 164 3.66 9.12 12.18
N HIS A 165 3.21 9.96 11.26
CA HIS A 165 2.76 9.52 9.95
C HIS A 165 3.69 9.96 8.82
N GLY A 166 3.86 9.07 7.86
CA GLY A 166 4.53 9.32 6.60
C GLY A 166 3.78 8.70 5.45
N ASP A 167 4.24 8.94 4.23
CA ASP A 167 3.63 8.48 2.99
C ASP A 167 4.46 7.36 2.37
N GLY A 168 3.81 6.47 1.63
CA GLY A 168 4.48 5.38 0.94
C GLY A 168 3.53 4.45 0.22
N ALA A 169 4.10 3.53 -0.54
CA ALA A 169 3.38 2.46 -1.18
C ALA A 169 4.18 1.15 -1.14
N ALA A 170 3.46 0.05 -1.03
CA ALA A 170 3.99 -1.29 -1.23
C ALA A 170 3.10 -2.07 -2.18
N CYS A 171 3.71 -2.92 -2.99
CA CYS A 171 3.04 -3.82 -3.92
C CYS A 171 3.44 -5.26 -3.60
N PHE A 172 2.47 -6.15 -3.56
CA PHE A 172 2.63 -7.56 -3.25
C PHE A 172 2.06 -8.41 -4.38
N LEU A 173 2.80 -9.45 -4.78
CA LEU A 173 2.29 -10.49 -5.64
C LEU A 173 1.78 -11.63 -4.78
N VAL A 174 0.48 -11.88 -4.85
CA VAL A 174 -0.19 -12.96 -4.11
C VAL A 174 -0.59 -14.04 -5.11
N GLU A 175 -0.07 -15.24 -4.93
CA GLU A 175 -0.27 -16.35 -5.86
C GLU A 175 -0.82 -17.58 -5.14
N LYS A 176 -1.44 -18.47 -5.94
CA LYS A 176 -1.86 -19.76 -5.43
C LYS A 176 -0.69 -20.53 -4.83
N SER A 177 -0.88 -21.08 -3.66
CA SER A 177 0.11 -21.96 -3.02
C SER A 177 -0.01 -23.38 -3.58
N ASP A 178 1.15 -24.02 -3.79
CA ASP A 178 1.20 -25.43 -4.22
C ASP A 178 0.96 -26.40 -3.07
N GLY A 179 0.58 -25.89 -1.89
CA GLY A 179 0.21 -26.72 -0.73
C GLY A 179 1.40 -27.40 -0.03
N LYS A 180 2.62 -26.89 -0.26
CA LYS A 180 3.84 -27.36 0.42
C LYS A 180 4.22 -26.44 1.57
#